data_80c603289816cbf48d0a417a66d200ac
#
_entry.id   80c603289816cbf48d0a417a66d200ac
#
_cell.length_a   1.000
_cell.length_b   1.000
_cell.length_c   1.000
_cell.angle_alpha   90.00
_cell.angle_beta   90.00
_cell.angle_gamma   90.00
#
_symmetry.space_group_name_H-M   'P 1'
#
loop_
_entity.id
_entity.type
_entity.pdbx_description
1 polymer ?
#
loop_
_entity_poly.entity_id
_entity_poly.type
_entity_poly.pdbx_seq_one_letter_code
_entity_poly.pdbx_strand_id
1 'polypeptide(L)'
;NKYIPLEQLTSGLDCYYNWGYQTTNDNVLNLDLALTQKLDMFTKGLAFSIKGAYNTNYSTTVYRAPTATDSSYTPIYMGSKTQPGMDISDPRFDNSIVYQTDGVTGLREPLDYKDDTGRGRNWYAEASFNYNRSFGDHEVSALLLYNQSKTYYPAQYTEIPTAYIGYVGRIMYNWRKRY
;
A
#
# COMPACT_ATOMS: atom_id res chain seq x y z
N ASN A 1 35.65 11.41 24.42
CA ASN A 1 34.98 12.50 23.72
C ASN A 1 34.33 13.41 24.74
N LYS A 2 34.85 14.60 24.93
CA LYS A 2 34.43 15.59 25.93
C LYS A 2 33.39 16.59 25.39
N TYR A 3 32.63 16.24 24.39
CA TYR A 3 31.65 17.16 23.85
C TYR A 3 30.28 16.82 24.44
N ILE A 4 29.77 17.72 25.23
CA ILE A 4 28.39 17.73 25.68
C ILE A 4 27.63 18.55 24.64
N PRO A 5 26.70 17.97 23.87
CA PRO A 5 25.89 18.78 23.02
C PRO A 5 25.07 19.75 23.88
N LEU A 6 25.27 21.04 23.65
CA LEU A 6 24.46 22.08 24.21
C LEU A 6 23.05 21.99 23.66
N GLU A 7 22.08 21.92 24.55
CA GLU A 7 20.65 22.16 24.33
C GLU A 7 20.00 21.51 23.15
N GLN A 8 19.10 20.59 23.44
CA GLN A 8 18.03 20.06 22.52
C GLN A 8 18.49 19.34 21.25
N LEU A 9 19.67 18.82 21.19
CA LEU A 9 20.02 17.91 20.10
C LEU A 9 19.59 16.49 20.48
N THR A 10 18.54 16.03 19.84
CA THR A 10 18.12 14.63 19.92
C THR A 10 19.27 13.74 19.47
N SER A 11 19.73 12.87 20.34
CA SER A 11 20.80 11.93 20.00
C SER A 11 20.30 11.02 18.87
N GLY A 12 21.09 10.81 17.81
CA GLY A 12 20.72 9.86 16.76
C GLY A 12 20.49 8.44 17.28
N LEU A 13 21.18 8.04 18.35
CA LEU A 13 20.96 6.77 19.04
C LEU A 13 19.61 6.76 19.76
N ASP A 14 19.21 7.85 20.36
CA ASP A 14 17.91 7.98 21.01
C ASP A 14 16.79 7.91 20.00
N CYS A 15 16.92 8.60 18.88
CA CYS A 15 15.98 8.46 17.76
C CYS A 15 15.85 7.01 17.30
N TYR A 16 16.97 6.31 17.13
CA TYR A 16 16.96 4.93 16.63
C TYR A 16 16.27 3.96 17.58
N TYR A 17 16.51 4.08 18.88
CA TYR A 17 15.97 3.12 19.85
C TYR A 17 14.63 3.52 20.45
N ASN A 18 14.26 4.79 20.42
CA ASN A 18 13.19 5.31 21.26
C ASN A 18 12.03 5.94 20.50
N TRP A 19 12.22 6.31 19.24
CA TRP A 19 11.19 6.97 18.44
C TRP A 19 10.15 6.01 17.86
N GLY A 20 10.32 4.74 18.15
CA GLY A 20 9.40 3.73 17.68
C GLY A 20 9.68 3.29 16.25
N TYR A 21 8.68 2.63 15.67
CA TYR A 21 8.80 2.08 14.33
C TYR A 21 7.42 1.96 13.66
N GLN A 22 7.45 1.88 12.35
CA GLN A 22 6.30 1.58 11.53
C GLN A 22 6.57 0.31 10.74
N THR A 23 5.61 -0.59 10.72
CA THR A 23 5.65 -1.79 9.90
C THR A 23 4.43 -1.83 9.02
N THR A 24 4.62 -1.93 7.71
CA THR A 24 3.55 -2.08 6.74
C THR A 24 3.62 -3.46 6.12
N ASN A 25 2.51 -4.18 6.14
CA ASN A 25 2.34 -5.45 5.46
C ASN A 25 1.27 -5.29 4.38
N ASP A 26 1.67 -5.49 3.13
CA ASP A 26 0.79 -5.44 1.98
C ASP A 26 0.59 -6.85 1.43
N ASN A 27 -0.67 -7.26 1.36
CA ASN A 27 -1.07 -8.52 0.76
C ASN A 27 -1.88 -8.22 -0.50
N VAL A 28 -1.45 -8.75 -1.63
CA VAL A 28 -2.14 -8.61 -2.91
C VAL A 28 -2.49 -9.98 -3.44
N LEU A 29 -3.78 -10.20 -3.72
CA LEU A 29 -4.28 -11.40 -4.37
C LEU A 29 -4.88 -11.01 -5.72
N ASN A 30 -4.36 -11.60 -6.79
CA ASN A 30 -4.88 -11.48 -8.14
C ASN A 30 -5.35 -12.86 -8.60
N LEU A 31 -6.60 -12.96 -9.00
CA LEU A 31 -7.20 -14.17 -9.52
C LEU A 31 -7.81 -13.90 -10.89
N ASP A 32 -7.37 -14.63 -11.90
CA ASP A 32 -7.86 -14.53 -13.26
C ASP A 32 -8.37 -15.90 -13.73
N LEU A 33 -9.56 -15.90 -14.31
CA LEU A 33 -10.17 -17.07 -14.91
C LEU A 33 -10.60 -16.75 -16.33
N ALA A 34 -10.23 -17.61 -17.27
CA ALA A 34 -10.69 -17.54 -18.65
C ALA A 34 -11.15 -18.92 -19.13
N LEU A 35 -12.36 -18.98 -19.65
CA LEU A 35 -12.96 -20.17 -20.23
C LEU A 35 -13.43 -19.85 -21.64
N THR A 36 -13.09 -20.73 -22.59
CA THR A 36 -13.57 -20.62 -23.97
C THR A 36 -14.14 -21.94 -24.39
N GLN A 37 -15.38 -21.93 -24.83
CA GLN A 37 -16.12 -23.08 -25.34
C GLN A 37 -16.40 -22.90 -26.83
N LYS A 38 -15.93 -23.81 -27.66
CA LYS A 38 -16.32 -23.86 -29.05
C LYS A 38 -17.77 -24.37 -29.17
N LEU A 39 -18.57 -23.67 -29.94
CA LEU A 39 -19.98 -23.97 -30.15
C LEU A 39 -20.23 -24.47 -31.59
N ASP A 40 -19.29 -25.23 -32.14
CA ASP A 40 -19.36 -25.78 -33.48
C ASP A 40 -20.59 -26.72 -33.70
N MET A 41 -21.18 -27.18 -32.57
CA MET A 41 -22.42 -27.94 -32.59
C MET A 41 -23.64 -27.13 -33.08
N PHE A 42 -23.64 -25.81 -32.83
CA PHE A 42 -24.70 -24.91 -33.32
C PHE A 42 -24.35 -24.34 -34.68
N THR A 43 -23.15 -23.82 -34.82
CA THR A 43 -22.61 -23.31 -36.09
C THR A 43 -21.09 -23.35 -36.09
N LYS A 44 -20.51 -23.82 -37.19
CA LYS A 44 -19.04 -23.88 -37.32
C LYS A 44 -18.44 -22.50 -37.22
N GLY A 45 -17.40 -22.37 -36.40
CA GLY A 45 -16.67 -21.15 -36.21
C GLY A 45 -17.25 -20.22 -35.14
N LEU A 46 -18.24 -20.65 -34.36
CA LEU A 46 -18.78 -19.95 -33.22
C LEU A 46 -18.03 -20.40 -31.95
N ALA A 47 -17.63 -19.44 -31.14
CA ALA A 47 -17.05 -19.68 -29.82
C ALA A 47 -17.66 -18.71 -28.80
N PHE A 48 -17.88 -19.20 -27.60
CA PHE A 48 -18.27 -18.42 -26.43
C PHE A 48 -17.11 -18.36 -25.46
N SER A 49 -16.80 -17.17 -24.95
CA SER A 49 -15.73 -16.98 -23.97
C SER A 49 -16.24 -16.21 -22.77
N ILE A 50 -15.84 -16.64 -21.58
CA ILE A 50 -16.04 -15.94 -20.33
C ILE A 50 -14.68 -15.66 -19.73
N LYS A 51 -14.48 -14.42 -19.25
CA LYS A 51 -13.32 -14.05 -18.45
C LYS A 51 -13.79 -13.39 -17.17
N GLY A 52 -13.12 -13.70 -16.08
CA GLY A 52 -13.31 -13.07 -14.79
C GLY A 52 -11.97 -12.76 -14.17
N ALA A 53 -11.85 -11.57 -13.59
CA ALA A 53 -10.70 -11.17 -12.80
C ALA A 53 -11.17 -10.63 -11.45
N TYR A 54 -10.47 -11.02 -10.39
CA TYR A 54 -10.70 -10.52 -9.04
C TYR A 54 -9.38 -10.15 -8.41
N ASN A 55 -9.24 -8.87 -8.09
CA ASN A 55 -8.05 -8.35 -7.46
C ASN A 55 -8.44 -7.77 -6.12
N THR A 56 -7.73 -8.17 -5.08
CA THR A 56 -7.89 -7.60 -3.75
C THR A 56 -6.54 -7.28 -3.15
N ASN A 57 -6.47 -6.16 -2.46
CA ASN A 57 -5.33 -5.78 -1.65
C ASN A 57 -5.78 -5.51 -0.22
N TYR A 58 -4.97 -5.94 0.71
CA TYR A 58 -5.12 -5.70 2.13
C TYR A 58 -3.79 -5.20 2.67
N SER A 59 -3.80 -4.00 3.20
CA SER A 59 -2.64 -3.36 3.80
C SER A 59 -2.90 -3.16 5.29
N THR A 60 -1.93 -3.52 6.10
CA THR A 60 -1.96 -3.24 7.55
C THR A 60 -0.69 -2.51 7.90
N THR A 61 -0.85 -1.31 8.44
CA THR A 61 0.25 -0.51 8.96
C THR A 61 0.14 -0.43 10.46
N VAL A 62 1.16 -0.92 11.13
CA VAL A 62 1.29 -0.85 12.60
C VAL A 62 2.27 0.25 12.94
N TYR A 63 1.83 1.19 13.75
CA TYR A 63 2.65 2.26 14.30
C TYR A 63 2.95 1.96 15.76
N ARG A 64 4.21 2.06 16.11
CA ARG A 64 4.67 2.07 17.49
C ARG A 64 5.40 3.38 17.72
N ALA A 65 4.84 4.27 18.49
CA ALA A 65 5.38 5.59 18.75
C ALA A 65 5.42 5.86 20.25
N PRO A 66 6.33 6.71 20.72
CA PRO A 66 6.29 7.17 22.10
C PRO A 66 4.98 7.88 22.38
N THR A 67 4.43 7.69 23.58
CA THR A 67 3.29 8.47 24.05
C THR A 67 3.64 9.95 24.13
N ALA A 68 2.65 10.83 24.04
CA ALA A 68 2.88 12.27 24.09
C ALA A 68 3.59 12.72 25.41
N THR A 69 3.46 11.93 26.46
CA THR A 69 4.18 12.09 27.73
C THR A 69 5.63 11.70 27.64
N ASP A 70 5.98 10.79 26.73
CA ASP A 70 7.36 10.35 26.50
C ASP A 70 8.14 11.28 25.57
N SER A 71 7.45 12.11 24.78
CA SER A 71 8.11 13.08 23.90
C SER A 71 8.85 14.19 24.64
N SER A 72 8.61 14.32 25.94
CA SER A 72 9.39 15.18 26.83
C SER A 72 10.72 14.56 27.26
N TYR A 73 11.00 13.34 26.80
CA TYR A 73 12.21 12.61 27.14
C TYR A 73 13.37 13.00 26.23
N THR A 74 13.72 14.27 26.24
CA THR A 74 14.99 14.71 25.66
C THR A 74 16.04 14.63 26.75
N PRO A 75 16.97 13.68 26.71
CA PRO A 75 18.03 13.64 27.70
C PRO A 75 18.90 14.91 27.57
N ILE A 76 18.76 15.82 28.48
CA ILE A 76 19.65 16.99 28.57
C ILE A 76 20.88 16.52 29.34
N TYR A 77 22.00 16.44 28.66
CA TYR A 77 23.28 16.16 29.26
C TYR A 77 23.77 17.43 29.94
N MET A 78 23.60 17.53 31.23
CA MET A 78 24.20 18.60 32.02
C MET A 78 25.37 18.05 32.83
N GLY A 79 26.50 18.68 32.74
CA GLY A 79 27.57 18.46 33.69
C GLY A 79 27.10 18.91 35.07
N SER A 80 26.78 17.96 35.97
CA SER A 80 25.97 18.21 37.15
C SER A 80 26.64 19.02 38.24
N LYS A 81 27.93 19.24 38.16
CA LYS A 81 28.69 19.89 39.22
C LYS A 81 29.60 20.98 38.70
N THR A 82 29.48 21.37 37.48
CA THR A 82 30.27 22.46 36.90
C THR A 82 29.56 23.77 37.09
N GLN A 83 30.31 24.78 37.48
CA GLN A 83 29.80 26.14 37.50
C GLN A 83 29.74 26.70 36.07
N PRO A 84 28.78 27.60 35.78
CA PRO A 84 28.73 28.25 34.47
C PRO A 84 30.06 28.93 34.14
N GLY A 85 30.62 28.66 32.97
CA GLY A 85 31.90 29.21 32.53
C GLY A 85 33.14 28.42 32.93
N MET A 86 33.00 27.25 33.53
CA MET A 86 34.12 26.36 33.82
C MET A 86 34.67 25.71 32.55
N ASP A 87 36.00 25.77 32.40
CA ASP A 87 36.66 25.12 31.27
C ASP A 87 36.56 23.59 31.36
N ILE A 88 36.31 22.94 30.23
CA ILE A 88 36.25 21.47 30.11
C ILE A 88 37.59 20.83 30.56
N SER A 89 38.71 21.52 30.44
CA SER A 89 40.02 21.06 30.89
C SER A 89 40.25 21.20 32.39
N ASP A 90 39.39 21.88 33.12
CA ASP A 90 39.47 21.99 34.57
C ASP A 90 39.31 20.62 35.24
N PRO A 91 40.28 20.22 36.13
CA PRO A 91 40.18 18.90 36.80
C PRO A 91 38.96 18.76 37.70
N ARG A 92 38.28 19.85 38.04
CA ARG A 92 37.03 19.84 38.79
C ARG A 92 35.80 19.60 37.91
N PHE A 93 35.99 19.59 36.60
CA PHE A 93 34.92 19.31 35.66
C PHE A 93 34.46 17.87 35.86
N ASP A 94 33.28 17.70 36.37
CA ASP A 94 32.67 16.39 36.56
C ASP A 94 32.06 15.93 35.23
N ASN A 95 32.62 14.87 34.67
CA ASN A 95 32.11 14.24 33.46
C ASN A 95 30.86 13.36 33.72
N SER A 96 30.26 13.39 34.91
CA SER A 96 29.04 12.68 35.17
C SER A 96 27.91 13.27 34.34
N ILE A 97 27.27 12.42 33.58
CA ILE A 97 26.11 12.78 32.75
C ILE A 97 24.88 12.72 33.64
N VAL A 98 24.26 13.86 33.87
CA VAL A 98 22.97 13.92 34.56
C VAL A 98 21.90 14.02 33.49
N TYR A 99 21.04 13.05 33.50
CA TYR A 99 19.81 13.10 32.69
C TYR A 99 18.80 13.98 33.42
N GLN A 100 18.51 15.15 32.90
CA GLN A 100 17.37 15.92 33.36
C GLN A 100 16.15 15.40 32.62
N THR A 101 15.27 14.76 33.36
CA THR A 101 13.91 14.44 32.85
C THR A 101 12.99 15.55 33.33
N ASP A 102 12.13 16.06 32.49
CA ASP A 102 11.16 17.11 32.85
C ASP A 102 10.08 16.57 33.81
N GLY A 103 10.53 16.21 35.01
CA GLY A 103 9.65 15.78 36.09
C GLY A 103 8.99 14.40 35.93
N VAL A 104 9.29 13.67 34.87
CA VAL A 104 8.82 12.31 34.68
C VAL A 104 9.84 11.33 35.26
N THR A 105 9.41 10.47 36.11
CA THR A 105 10.18 9.47 36.83
C THR A 105 10.71 8.37 35.92
N GLY A 106 11.62 8.64 35.05
CA GLY A 106 12.59 7.74 34.45
C GLY A 106 12.18 6.31 33.99
N LEU A 107 10.93 5.95 34.13
CA LEU A 107 10.40 4.68 33.63
C LEU A 107 9.85 4.89 32.24
N ARG A 108 10.47 4.24 31.26
CA ARG A 108 9.94 4.20 29.92
C ARG A 108 8.57 3.54 29.92
N GLU A 109 7.58 4.27 29.49
CA GLU A 109 6.30 3.67 29.15
C GLU A 109 6.44 2.86 27.86
N PRO A 110 5.68 1.77 27.71
CA PRO A 110 5.64 1.02 26.48
C PRO A 110 5.22 1.93 25.32
N LEU A 111 5.81 1.74 24.14
CA LEU A 111 5.40 2.46 22.94
C LEU A 111 3.91 2.28 22.67
N ASP A 112 3.24 3.36 22.35
CA ASP A 112 1.85 3.35 21.97
C ASP A 112 1.61 2.48 20.75
N TYR A 113 0.45 1.89 20.66
CA TYR A 113 0.05 1.05 19.53
C TYR A 113 -1.08 1.71 18.77
N LYS A 114 -0.86 1.90 17.49
CA LYS A 114 -1.91 2.28 16.55
C LYS A 114 -1.77 1.40 15.31
N ASP A 115 -2.89 0.92 14.83
CA ASP A 115 -2.97 0.26 13.54
C ASP A 115 -3.86 1.02 12.57
N ASP A 116 -3.50 0.95 11.31
CA ASP A 116 -4.29 1.45 10.19
C ASP A 116 -4.42 0.34 9.15
N THR A 117 -5.64 0.10 8.70
CA THR A 117 -5.93 -0.95 7.74
C THR A 117 -6.53 -0.38 6.47
N GLY A 118 -5.89 -0.66 5.36
CA GLY A 118 -6.39 -0.37 4.04
C GLY A 118 -6.85 -1.66 3.34
N ARG A 119 -7.95 -1.58 2.61
CA ARG A 119 -8.41 -2.68 1.77
C ARG A 119 -8.99 -2.15 0.47
N GLY A 120 -8.64 -2.78 -0.61
CA GLY A 120 -9.22 -2.50 -1.92
C GLY A 120 -9.66 -3.79 -2.58
N ARG A 121 -10.64 -3.70 -3.43
CA ARG A 121 -11.06 -4.84 -4.25
C ARG A 121 -11.59 -4.35 -5.58
N ASN A 122 -11.23 -5.06 -6.61
CA ASN A 122 -11.69 -4.81 -7.96
C ASN A 122 -12.12 -6.13 -8.56
N TRP A 123 -13.16 -6.11 -9.35
CA TRP A 123 -13.51 -7.26 -10.15
C TRP A 123 -13.90 -6.87 -11.56
N TYR A 124 -13.65 -7.77 -12.47
CA TYR A 124 -13.96 -7.65 -13.88
C TYR A 124 -14.64 -8.92 -14.33
N ALA A 125 -15.68 -8.79 -15.12
CA ALA A 125 -16.33 -9.90 -15.80
C ALA A 125 -16.54 -9.53 -17.27
N GLU A 126 -16.26 -10.48 -18.15
CA GLU A 126 -16.45 -10.36 -19.60
C GLU A 126 -17.11 -11.61 -20.13
N ALA A 127 -18.08 -11.45 -21.01
CA ALA A 127 -18.66 -12.52 -21.80
C ALA A 127 -18.64 -12.10 -23.27
N SER A 128 -18.19 -12.99 -24.14
CA SER A 128 -18.09 -12.69 -25.56
C SER A 128 -18.51 -13.87 -26.45
N PHE A 129 -19.17 -13.56 -27.56
CA PHE A 129 -19.38 -14.45 -28.69
C PHE A 129 -18.45 -14.03 -29.81
N ASN A 130 -17.67 -14.97 -30.29
CA ASN A 130 -16.81 -14.83 -31.45
C ASN A 130 -17.27 -15.77 -32.55
N TYR A 131 -17.47 -15.24 -33.74
CA TYR A 131 -17.81 -16.00 -34.91
C TYR A 131 -16.80 -15.74 -36.01
N ASN A 132 -16.16 -16.78 -36.51
CA ASN A 132 -15.20 -16.71 -37.61
C ASN A 132 -15.50 -17.87 -38.58
N ARG A 133 -15.88 -17.54 -39.83
CA ARG A 133 -16.14 -18.56 -40.84
C ARG A 133 -15.79 -18.08 -42.24
N SER A 134 -15.19 -18.99 -43.00
CA SER A 134 -14.91 -18.80 -44.42
C SER A 134 -15.90 -19.62 -45.27
N PHE A 135 -16.46 -18.96 -46.28
CA PHE A 135 -17.37 -19.54 -47.25
C PHE A 135 -16.73 -19.36 -48.67
N GLY A 136 -15.86 -20.28 -49.06
CA GLY A 136 -15.06 -20.12 -50.26
C GLY A 136 -14.15 -18.91 -50.19
N ASP A 137 -14.36 -17.93 -51.10
CA ASP A 137 -13.56 -16.69 -51.14
C ASP A 137 -14.04 -15.62 -50.13
N HIS A 138 -15.09 -15.88 -49.37
CA HIS A 138 -15.70 -14.94 -48.43
C HIS A 138 -15.34 -15.32 -47.00
N GLU A 139 -14.84 -14.38 -46.22
CA GLU A 139 -14.55 -14.57 -44.81
C GLU A 139 -15.41 -13.58 -44.00
N VAL A 140 -16.11 -14.09 -43.02
CA VAL A 140 -16.95 -13.30 -42.12
C VAL A 140 -16.47 -13.51 -40.71
N SER A 141 -16.20 -12.41 -39.99
CA SER A 141 -15.94 -12.43 -38.56
C SER A 141 -16.88 -11.48 -37.83
N ALA A 142 -17.37 -11.92 -36.68
CA ALA A 142 -18.23 -11.12 -35.82
C ALA A 142 -17.80 -11.30 -34.36
N LEU A 143 -17.87 -10.22 -33.59
CA LEU A 143 -17.67 -10.20 -32.17
C LEU A 143 -18.82 -9.46 -31.49
N LEU A 144 -19.42 -10.11 -30.50
CA LEU A 144 -20.31 -9.46 -29.54
C LEU A 144 -19.69 -9.65 -28.15
N LEU A 145 -19.46 -8.55 -27.45
CA LEU A 145 -18.82 -8.59 -26.14
C LEU A 145 -19.60 -7.72 -25.16
N TYR A 146 -19.78 -8.25 -23.98
CA TYR A 146 -20.25 -7.55 -22.78
C TYR A 146 -19.17 -7.60 -21.73
N ASN A 147 -18.89 -6.46 -21.09
CA ASN A 147 -18.01 -6.42 -19.94
C ASN A 147 -18.59 -5.57 -18.82
N GLN A 148 -18.19 -5.89 -17.61
CA GLN A 148 -18.50 -5.13 -16.42
C GLN A 148 -17.30 -5.13 -15.48
N SER A 149 -16.98 -3.96 -14.92
CA SER A 149 -15.97 -3.83 -13.86
C SER A 149 -16.55 -3.04 -12.70
N LYS A 150 -16.06 -3.36 -11.50
CA LYS A 150 -16.32 -2.58 -10.29
C LYS A 150 -15.04 -2.40 -9.51
N THR A 151 -14.82 -1.17 -9.07
CA THR A 151 -13.68 -0.80 -8.24
C THR A 151 -14.19 -0.20 -6.94
N TYR A 152 -13.72 -0.75 -5.83
CA TYR A 152 -14.05 -0.29 -4.49
C TYR A 152 -12.84 0.42 -3.89
N TYR A 153 -13.01 1.68 -3.53
CA TYR A 153 -11.97 2.51 -2.92
C TYR A 153 -12.29 2.70 -1.43
N PRO A 154 -11.57 2.05 -0.52
CA PRO A 154 -11.85 2.10 0.90
C PRO A 154 -11.54 3.45 1.55
N ALA A 155 -10.70 4.25 0.91
CA ALA A 155 -10.32 5.57 1.42
C ALA A 155 -11.40 6.65 1.24
N GLN A 156 -12.50 6.34 0.56
CA GLN A 156 -13.62 7.26 0.40
C GLN A 156 -14.73 6.88 1.38
N TYR A 157 -15.36 7.88 1.95
CA TYR A 157 -16.44 7.76 2.95
C TYR A 157 -17.69 6.99 2.46
N THR A 158 -17.74 6.63 1.20
CA THR A 158 -18.83 5.89 0.60
C THR A 158 -18.33 4.54 0.11
N GLU A 159 -18.94 3.47 0.59
CA GLU A 159 -18.75 2.12 0.06
C GLU A 159 -19.34 1.94 -1.35
N ILE A 160 -19.66 3.04 -2.02
CA ILE A 160 -20.23 3.02 -3.36
C ILE A 160 -19.12 2.72 -4.36
N PRO A 161 -19.16 1.57 -5.05
CA PRO A 161 -18.15 1.25 -6.02
C PRO A 161 -18.31 2.08 -7.29
N THR A 162 -17.20 2.42 -7.91
CA THR A 162 -17.24 2.88 -9.29
C THR A 162 -17.49 1.68 -10.20
N ALA A 163 -18.56 1.72 -10.97
CA ALA A 163 -18.95 0.65 -11.89
C ALA A 163 -18.84 1.13 -13.33
N TYR A 164 -18.36 0.23 -14.18
CA TYR A 164 -18.30 0.43 -15.63
C TYR A 164 -18.96 -0.77 -16.33
N ILE A 165 -19.81 -0.49 -17.32
CA ILE A 165 -20.44 -1.49 -18.18
C ILE A 165 -20.15 -1.12 -19.63
N GLY A 166 -19.70 -2.08 -20.42
CA GLY A 166 -19.39 -1.91 -21.82
C GLY A 166 -20.03 -2.98 -22.70
N TYR A 167 -20.45 -2.54 -23.87
CA TYR A 167 -20.92 -3.42 -24.94
C TYR A 167 -20.11 -3.14 -26.20
N VAL A 168 -19.64 -4.17 -26.84
CA VAL A 168 -18.89 -4.06 -28.10
C VAL A 168 -19.48 -4.99 -29.13
N GLY A 169 -19.84 -4.44 -30.30
CA GLY A 169 -20.22 -5.19 -31.48
C GLY A 169 -19.27 -4.86 -32.62
N ARG A 170 -18.75 -5.88 -33.27
CA ARG A 170 -17.88 -5.73 -34.45
C ARG A 170 -18.24 -6.79 -35.47
N ILE A 171 -18.37 -6.39 -36.74
CA ILE A 171 -18.52 -7.29 -37.88
C ILE A 171 -17.46 -6.91 -38.91
N MET A 172 -16.79 -7.91 -39.44
CA MET A 172 -15.80 -7.75 -40.50
C MET A 172 -16.10 -8.74 -41.59
N TYR A 173 -15.94 -8.28 -42.83
CA TYR A 173 -16.11 -9.07 -44.04
C TYR A 173 -14.89 -8.91 -44.93
N ASN A 174 -14.37 -10.02 -45.41
CA ASN A 174 -13.23 -10.07 -46.30
C ASN A 174 -13.63 -10.86 -47.55
N TRP A 175 -13.29 -10.34 -48.73
CA TRP A 175 -13.39 -11.03 -49.98
C TRP A 175 -12.01 -11.30 -50.56
N ARG A 176 -11.68 -12.59 -50.81
CA ARG A 176 -10.39 -13.01 -51.36
C ARG A 176 -9.18 -12.46 -50.63
N LYS A 177 -9.30 -12.17 -49.35
CA LYS A 177 -8.27 -11.54 -48.51
C LYS A 177 -7.74 -10.21 -49.06
N ARG A 178 -8.56 -9.44 -49.75
CA ARG A 178 -8.17 -8.17 -50.42
C ARG A 178 -8.48 -6.93 -49.60
N TYR A 179 -9.13 -7.02 -48.45
CA TYR A 179 -9.48 -5.89 -47.60
C TYR A 179 -9.40 -6.30 -46.13
#